data_1cf5eebec55812394f8c0cd781d37d3d
#
_entry.id   1cf5eebec55812394f8c0cd781d37d3d
#
_cell.length_a   1.000
_cell.length_b   1.000
_cell.length_c   1.000
_cell.angle_alpha   90.00
_cell.angle_beta   90.00
_cell.angle_gamma   90.00
#
_symmetry.space_group_name_H-M   'P 1'
#
loop_
_entity.id
_entity.type
_entity.pdbx_description
1 polymer ?
#
loop_
_entity_poly.entity_id
_entity_poly.type
_entity_poly.pdbx_seq_one_letter_code
_entity_poly.pdbx_strand_id
1 'polypeptide(L)'
;MRRPGKPDPDFIFTDLPGYGYARVPREITEKWAHFVNPYLEKRESLVLCLALVDVTIPPQKLDLELLGWLRHAGRNFVVVATKADRISNNQRRSSLQKLSEQLQVSVEQIVPFSAKAQLGHGELWRVIRTAAGVADPGSQEMERTDS
;
A
#
# COMPACT_ATOMS: atom_id res chain seq x y z
N MET A 1 8.44 -0.99 -16.88
CA MET A 1 9.54 -1.70 -17.59
C MET A 1 8.98 -2.99 -18.15
N ARG A 2 8.77 -3.09 -19.45
CA ARG A 2 8.32 -4.31 -20.13
C ARG A 2 9.45 -5.33 -20.15
N ARG A 3 9.21 -6.55 -19.71
CA ARG A 3 10.07 -7.70 -20.02
C ARG A 3 9.67 -8.27 -21.37
N PRO A 4 10.60 -8.48 -22.30
CA PRO A 4 10.27 -9.09 -23.59
C PRO A 4 9.87 -10.56 -23.38
N GLY A 5 8.67 -10.93 -23.85
CA GLY A 5 8.28 -12.32 -24.03
C GLY A 5 7.12 -12.88 -23.21
N LYS A 6 6.50 -12.12 -22.29
CA LYS A 6 5.20 -12.49 -21.68
C LYS A 6 4.27 -11.29 -21.69
N PRO A 7 2.98 -11.47 -21.95
CA PRO A 7 1.99 -10.43 -21.68
C PRO A 7 1.83 -10.31 -20.15
N ASP A 8 2.74 -9.57 -19.51
CA ASP A 8 2.47 -9.15 -18.14
C ASP A 8 1.25 -8.21 -18.17
N PRO A 9 0.30 -8.35 -17.27
CA PRO A 9 -0.76 -7.37 -17.13
C PRO A 9 -0.11 -6.02 -16.87
N ASP A 10 -0.46 -5.04 -17.68
CA ASP A 10 0.03 -3.68 -17.52
C ASP A 10 -0.58 -3.11 -16.24
N PHE A 11 0.23 -2.93 -15.19
CA PHE A 11 -0.17 -2.21 -14.00
C PHE A 11 0.05 -0.72 -14.22
N ILE A 12 -0.97 0.06 -13.91
CA ILE A 12 -0.88 1.51 -13.88
C ILE A 12 -0.79 1.93 -12.41
N PHE A 13 0.34 2.50 -12.03
CA PHE A 13 0.51 3.15 -10.73
C PHE A 13 0.22 4.63 -10.89
N THR A 14 -0.69 5.13 -10.06
CA THR A 14 -0.99 6.56 -10.00
C THR A 14 -0.54 7.10 -8.66
N ASP A 15 0.36 8.08 -8.69
CA ASP A 15 0.74 8.85 -7.52
C ASP A 15 -0.25 9.98 -7.32
N LEU A 16 -0.80 10.09 -6.12
CA LEU A 16 -1.74 11.14 -5.77
C LEU A 16 -0.98 12.33 -5.19
N PRO A 17 -1.08 13.52 -5.82
CA PRO A 17 -0.34 14.69 -5.37
C PRO A 17 -0.79 15.16 -3.98
N GLY A 18 0.15 15.61 -3.17
CA GLY A 18 -0.10 16.29 -1.91
C GLY A 18 -0.27 15.41 -0.68
N TYR A 19 -0.16 14.07 -0.81
CA TYR A 19 -0.12 13.17 0.33
C TYR A 19 1.33 12.89 0.76
N GLY A 20 1.67 13.16 2.02
CA GLY A 20 2.96 12.76 2.62
C GLY A 20 4.02 13.86 2.74
N TYR A 21 3.78 15.09 2.34
CA TYR A 21 4.68 16.21 2.63
C TYR A 21 4.24 16.97 3.89
N ALA A 22 5.12 17.03 4.89
CA ALA A 22 4.88 17.62 6.22
C ALA A 22 4.57 19.15 6.23
N ARG A 23 4.47 19.80 5.07
CA ARG A 23 4.19 21.24 4.92
C ARG A 23 3.23 21.52 3.79
N VAL A 24 2.11 20.81 3.76
CA VAL A 24 1.04 21.15 2.82
C VAL A 24 0.16 22.22 3.47
N PRO A 25 -0.02 23.41 2.88
CA PRO A 25 -0.94 24.40 3.40
C PRO A 25 -2.36 23.82 3.54
N ARG A 26 -3.10 24.26 4.56
CA ARG A 26 -4.47 23.80 4.86
C ARG A 26 -5.41 23.87 3.64
N GLU A 27 -5.23 24.88 2.80
CA GLU A 27 -5.98 25.05 1.54
C GLU A 27 -5.75 23.92 0.53
N ILE A 28 -4.55 23.30 0.52
CA ILE A 28 -4.25 22.17 -0.37
C ILE A 28 -4.88 20.89 0.19
N THR A 29 -4.97 20.73 1.51
CA THR A 29 -5.64 19.60 2.14
C THR A 29 -7.14 19.57 1.85
N GLU A 30 -7.79 20.74 1.88
CA GLU A 30 -9.21 20.88 1.53
C GLU A 30 -9.44 20.66 0.02
N LYS A 31 -8.57 21.19 -0.84
CA LYS A 31 -8.59 20.93 -2.28
C LYS A 31 -8.27 19.46 -2.61
N TRP A 32 -7.40 18.82 -1.83
CA TRP A 32 -7.03 17.43 -2.02
C TRP A 32 -8.24 16.50 -1.96
N ALA A 33 -9.13 16.67 -1.00
CA ALA A 33 -10.39 15.93 -0.92
C ALA A 33 -11.25 16.11 -2.17
N HIS A 34 -11.30 17.30 -2.73
CA HIS A 34 -12.05 17.59 -3.97
C HIS A 34 -11.48 16.91 -5.21
N PHE A 35 -10.16 16.73 -5.30
CA PHE A 35 -9.53 16.07 -6.45
C PHE A 35 -9.49 14.55 -6.30
N VAL A 36 -9.29 14.05 -5.09
CA VAL A 36 -9.08 12.62 -4.80
C VAL A 36 -10.41 11.89 -4.72
N ASN A 37 -11.45 12.52 -4.14
CA ASN A 37 -12.76 11.89 -3.99
C ASN A 37 -13.37 11.40 -5.32
N PRO A 38 -13.48 12.22 -6.37
CA PRO A 38 -14.03 11.75 -7.65
C PRO A 38 -13.16 10.69 -8.32
N TYR A 39 -11.83 10.80 -8.16
CA TYR A 39 -10.89 9.83 -8.74
C TYR A 39 -11.05 8.46 -8.09
N LEU A 40 -11.10 8.43 -6.77
CA LEU A 40 -11.17 7.19 -6.01
C LEU A 40 -12.57 6.59 -5.97
N GLU A 41 -13.63 7.40 -5.99
CA GLU A 41 -15.02 6.91 -5.96
C GLU A 41 -15.50 6.31 -7.28
N LYS A 42 -15.08 6.88 -8.41
CA LYS A 42 -15.66 6.56 -9.73
C LYS A 42 -14.84 5.63 -10.59
N ARG A 43 -13.58 5.33 -10.20
CA ARG A 43 -12.68 4.58 -11.08
C ARG A 43 -12.79 3.07 -10.85
N GLU A 44 -13.48 2.38 -11.74
CA GLU A 44 -13.62 0.92 -11.70
C GLU A 44 -12.30 0.17 -11.87
N SER A 45 -11.35 0.75 -12.62
CA SER A 45 -10.02 0.18 -12.81
C SER A 45 -9.08 0.30 -11.59
N LEU A 46 -9.51 1.02 -10.53
CA LEU A 46 -8.77 1.12 -9.29
C LEU A 46 -9.04 -0.11 -8.42
N VAL A 47 -8.10 -1.03 -8.39
CA VAL A 47 -8.26 -2.32 -7.68
C VAL A 47 -7.66 -2.31 -6.28
N LEU A 48 -6.65 -1.46 -6.02
CA LEU A 48 -5.95 -1.39 -4.75
C LEU A 48 -5.37 0.01 -4.51
N CYS A 49 -5.49 0.49 -3.29
CA CYS A 49 -4.80 1.68 -2.81
C CYS A 49 -3.66 1.27 -1.87
N LEU A 50 -2.49 1.84 -2.08
CA LEU A 50 -1.33 1.68 -1.20
C LEU A 50 -1.20 2.93 -0.33
N ALA A 51 -1.50 2.81 0.96
CA ALA A 51 -1.32 3.89 1.93
C ALA A 51 0.07 3.80 2.55
N LEU A 52 0.96 4.71 2.18
CA LEU A 52 2.34 4.72 2.65
C LEU A 52 2.43 5.46 3.99
N VAL A 53 2.87 4.75 5.03
CA VAL A 53 3.00 5.28 6.39
C VAL A 53 4.43 5.05 6.88
N ASP A 54 5.07 6.10 7.39
CA ASP A 54 6.40 6.00 7.98
C ASP A 54 6.33 5.31 9.35
N VAL A 55 6.90 4.11 9.46
CA VAL A 55 6.82 3.31 10.70
C VAL A 55 7.70 3.86 11.81
N THR A 56 8.59 4.81 11.53
CA THR A 56 9.52 5.42 12.52
C THR A 56 8.88 6.53 13.33
N ILE A 57 7.71 7.00 12.93
CA ILE A 57 6.97 8.07 13.62
C ILE A 57 5.52 7.62 13.86
N PRO A 58 4.82 8.20 14.85
CA PRO A 58 3.38 7.95 15.01
C PRO A 58 2.59 8.33 13.76
N PRO A 59 1.48 7.63 13.45
CA PRO A 59 0.59 8.01 12.36
C PRO A 59 0.18 9.47 12.46
N GLN A 60 0.22 10.15 11.33
CA GLN A 60 -0.19 11.54 11.22
C GLN A 60 -1.71 11.64 11.02
N LYS A 61 -2.25 12.81 11.30
CA LYS A 61 -3.68 13.09 11.08
C LYS A 61 -4.13 12.76 9.66
N LEU A 62 -3.31 13.09 8.67
CA LEU A 62 -3.60 12.80 7.27
C LEU A 62 -3.65 11.29 6.96
N ASP A 63 -2.84 10.47 7.63
CA ASP A 63 -2.89 9.02 7.48
C ASP A 63 -4.24 8.48 7.94
N LEU A 64 -4.72 8.94 9.09
CA LEU A 64 -6.01 8.53 9.66
C LEU A 64 -7.18 9.01 8.79
N GLU A 65 -7.12 10.23 8.29
CA GLU A 65 -8.13 10.80 7.39
C GLU A 65 -8.20 10.02 6.07
N LEU A 66 -7.06 9.69 5.47
CA LEU A 66 -7.00 8.87 4.25
C LEU A 66 -7.63 7.51 4.45
N LEU A 67 -7.23 6.79 5.51
CA LEU A 67 -7.77 5.45 5.77
C LEU A 67 -9.28 5.49 6.09
N GLY A 68 -9.72 6.48 6.85
CA GLY A 68 -11.14 6.71 7.11
C GLY A 68 -11.93 6.93 5.82
N TRP A 69 -11.37 7.72 4.93
CA TRP A 69 -11.98 8.02 3.65
C TRP A 69 -11.99 6.79 2.71
N LEU A 70 -10.90 6.01 2.62
CA LEU A 70 -10.84 4.76 1.84
C LEU A 70 -11.88 3.74 2.31
N ARG A 71 -12.09 3.62 3.63
CA ARG A 71 -13.16 2.78 4.20
C ARG A 71 -14.55 3.26 3.80
N HIS A 72 -14.79 4.57 3.91
CA HIS A 72 -16.08 5.17 3.54
C HIS A 72 -16.38 4.97 2.05
N ALA A 73 -15.39 5.11 1.18
CA ALA A 73 -15.51 4.87 -0.26
C ALA A 73 -15.58 3.38 -0.64
N GLY A 74 -15.44 2.45 0.32
CA GLY A 74 -15.45 1.01 0.06
C GLY A 74 -14.27 0.53 -0.79
N ARG A 75 -13.11 1.22 -0.72
CA ARG A 75 -11.94 0.89 -1.50
C ARG A 75 -11.02 -0.09 -0.80
N ASN A 76 -10.54 -1.07 -1.55
CA ASN A 76 -9.50 -1.97 -1.06
C ASN A 76 -8.21 -1.20 -0.86
N PHE A 77 -7.60 -1.37 0.30
CA PHE A 77 -6.32 -0.76 0.58
C PHE A 77 -5.43 -1.66 1.43
N VAL A 78 -4.14 -1.43 1.35
CA VAL A 78 -3.13 -1.99 2.22
C VAL A 78 -2.24 -0.85 2.73
N VAL A 79 -1.81 -0.96 3.97
CA VAL A 79 -0.86 -0.03 4.57
C VAL A 79 0.54 -0.52 4.27
N VAL A 80 1.36 0.31 3.66
CA VAL A 80 2.79 0.04 3.43
C VAL A 80 3.58 0.78 4.50
N ALA A 81 4.06 0.04 5.51
CA ALA A 81 4.86 0.58 6.59
C ALA A 81 6.30 0.80 6.11
N THR A 82 6.57 2.01 5.63
CA THR A 82 7.86 2.39 5.02
C THR A 82 8.96 2.57 6.06
N LYS A 83 10.21 2.54 5.61
CA LYS A 83 11.42 2.66 6.46
C LYS A 83 11.53 1.57 7.53
N ALA A 84 10.99 0.39 7.28
CA ALA A 84 10.99 -0.72 8.21
C ALA A 84 12.39 -1.27 8.55
N ASP A 85 13.40 -0.92 7.76
CA ASP A 85 14.83 -1.18 8.02
C ASP A 85 15.37 -0.41 9.24
N ARG A 86 14.72 0.68 9.62
CA ARG A 86 15.11 1.50 10.80
C ARG A 86 14.61 0.93 12.11
N ILE A 87 13.80 -0.13 12.07
CA ILE A 87 13.31 -0.83 13.26
C ILE A 87 13.97 -2.20 13.30
N SER A 88 14.54 -2.55 14.48
CA SER A 88 15.17 -3.87 14.66
C SER A 88 14.14 -5.01 14.46
N ASN A 89 14.62 -6.18 14.06
CA ASN A 89 13.76 -7.35 13.85
C ASN A 89 12.95 -7.70 15.10
N ASN A 90 13.55 -7.55 16.29
CA ASN A 90 12.90 -7.84 17.57
C ASN A 90 11.76 -6.86 17.89
N GLN A 91 11.90 -5.61 17.47
CA GLN A 91 10.90 -4.57 17.69
C GLN A 91 9.84 -4.50 16.59
N ARG A 92 10.11 -5.10 15.44
CA ARG A 92 9.22 -4.98 14.26
C ARG A 92 7.81 -5.47 14.55
N ARG A 93 7.69 -6.63 15.16
CA ARG A 93 6.37 -7.20 15.49
C ARG A 93 5.55 -6.28 16.40
N SER A 94 6.15 -5.79 17.48
CA SER A 94 5.47 -4.88 18.41
C SER A 94 5.15 -3.53 17.79
N SER A 95 6.03 -3.01 16.93
CA SER A 95 5.80 -1.76 16.20
C SER A 95 4.66 -1.88 15.20
N LEU A 96 4.57 -2.99 14.46
CA LEU A 96 3.46 -3.24 13.54
C LEU A 96 2.14 -3.45 14.29
N GLN A 97 2.16 -4.15 15.43
CA GLN A 97 0.99 -4.30 16.28
C GLN A 97 0.48 -2.94 16.77
N LYS A 98 1.36 -2.10 17.29
CA LYS A 98 1.02 -0.74 17.71
C LYS A 98 0.46 0.11 16.56
N LEU A 99 1.10 0.02 15.39
CA LEU A 99 0.63 0.72 14.18
C LEU A 99 -0.78 0.25 13.77
N SER A 100 -1.03 -1.05 13.80
CA SER A 100 -2.34 -1.65 13.51
C SER A 100 -3.44 -1.09 14.43
N GLU A 101 -3.17 -1.01 15.72
CA GLU A 101 -4.08 -0.44 16.70
C GLU A 101 -4.35 1.06 16.45
N GLN A 102 -3.30 1.84 16.20
CA GLN A 102 -3.40 3.27 15.94
C GLN A 102 -4.16 3.59 14.64
N LEU A 103 -3.96 2.79 13.60
CA LEU A 103 -4.63 2.94 12.30
C LEU A 103 -5.98 2.22 12.23
N GLN A 104 -6.33 1.42 13.24
CA GLN A 104 -7.54 0.60 13.26
C GLN A 104 -7.65 -0.32 12.03
N VAL A 105 -6.55 -0.97 11.69
CA VAL A 105 -6.46 -1.98 10.63
C VAL A 105 -5.93 -3.29 11.22
N SER A 106 -6.16 -4.42 10.54
CA SER A 106 -5.53 -5.67 10.96
C SER A 106 -4.03 -5.66 10.62
N VAL A 107 -3.22 -6.43 11.37
CA VAL A 107 -1.77 -6.54 11.11
C VAL A 107 -1.50 -7.09 9.71
N GLU A 108 -2.38 -7.97 9.21
CA GLU A 108 -2.32 -8.57 7.88
C GLU A 108 -2.52 -7.55 6.75
N GLN A 109 -3.13 -6.41 7.05
CA GLN A 109 -3.26 -5.30 6.11
C GLN A 109 -2.03 -4.37 6.09
N ILE A 110 -1.00 -4.67 6.88
CA ILE A 110 0.22 -3.88 6.94
C ILE A 110 1.38 -4.67 6.35
N VAL A 111 1.99 -4.13 5.31
CA VAL A 111 3.21 -4.67 4.70
C VAL A 111 4.41 -3.85 5.15
N PRO A 112 5.31 -4.42 5.97
CA PRO A 112 6.57 -3.76 6.29
C PRO A 112 7.45 -3.67 5.04
N PHE A 113 7.97 -2.48 4.75
CA PHE A 113 8.66 -2.20 3.51
C PHE A 113 9.88 -1.31 3.70
N SER A 114 10.94 -1.59 2.98
CA SER A 114 12.09 -0.70 2.83
C SER A 114 12.66 -0.76 1.42
N ALA A 115 12.63 0.36 0.74
CA ALA A 115 13.27 0.49 -0.57
C ALA A 115 14.79 0.34 -0.47
N LYS A 116 15.40 0.84 0.63
CA LYS A 116 16.84 0.79 0.86
C LYS A 116 17.33 -0.63 1.14
N ALA A 117 16.65 -1.36 2.00
CA ALA A 117 17.04 -2.70 2.45
C ALA A 117 16.41 -3.83 1.64
N GLN A 118 15.70 -3.54 0.57
CA GLN A 118 14.98 -4.53 -0.25
C GLN A 118 13.97 -5.39 0.56
N LEU A 119 13.45 -4.83 1.66
CA LEU A 119 12.52 -5.52 2.55
C LEU A 119 11.08 -5.38 2.03
N GLY A 120 10.32 -6.48 2.02
CA GLY A 120 8.88 -6.48 1.74
C GLY A 120 8.50 -6.38 0.26
N HIS A 121 9.44 -6.33 -0.67
CA HIS A 121 9.17 -6.22 -2.11
C HIS A 121 8.32 -7.38 -2.63
N GLY A 122 8.70 -8.62 -2.32
CA GLY A 122 7.98 -9.81 -2.76
C GLY A 122 6.56 -9.86 -2.19
N GLU A 123 6.39 -9.53 -0.91
CA GLU A 123 5.09 -9.50 -0.25
C GLU A 123 4.19 -8.42 -0.85
N LEU A 124 4.71 -7.21 -1.07
CA LEU A 124 3.95 -6.13 -1.67
C LEU A 124 3.50 -6.48 -3.10
N TRP A 125 4.38 -7.07 -3.91
CA TRP A 125 4.02 -7.52 -5.24
C TRP A 125 2.95 -8.61 -5.22
N ARG A 126 3.02 -9.56 -4.30
CA ARG A 126 1.99 -10.58 -4.12
C ARG A 126 0.63 -9.95 -3.80
N VAL A 127 0.59 -9.00 -2.89
CA VAL A 127 -0.65 -8.26 -2.55
C VAL A 127 -1.22 -7.54 -3.75
N ILE A 128 -0.38 -6.84 -4.53
CA ILE A 128 -0.79 -6.12 -5.74
C ILE A 128 -1.37 -7.08 -6.79
N ARG A 129 -0.70 -8.19 -7.05
CA ARG A 129 -1.16 -9.20 -8.03
C ARG A 129 -2.47 -9.85 -7.60
N THR A 130 -2.59 -10.20 -6.32
CA THR A 130 -3.82 -10.77 -5.76
C THR A 130 -5.00 -9.81 -5.94
N ALA A 131 -4.82 -8.54 -5.62
CA ALA A 131 -5.85 -7.52 -5.79
C ALA A 131 -6.24 -7.31 -7.26
N ALA A 132 -5.29 -7.45 -8.18
CA ALA A 132 -5.52 -7.34 -9.62
C ALA A 132 -6.04 -8.64 -10.27
N GLY A 133 -6.21 -9.73 -9.50
CA GLY A 133 -6.63 -11.03 -10.05
C GLY A 133 -5.59 -11.72 -10.92
N VAL A 134 -4.30 -11.42 -10.71
CA VAL A 134 -3.18 -11.96 -11.48
C VAL A 134 -2.49 -13.07 -10.71
N ALA A 135 -2.27 -14.22 -11.33
CA ALA A 135 -1.58 -15.34 -10.71
C ALA A 135 -0.13 -15.00 -10.32
N ASP A 136 0.31 -15.50 -9.17
CA ASP A 136 1.69 -15.34 -8.73
C ASP A 136 2.61 -16.21 -9.60
N PRO A 137 3.74 -15.69 -10.12
CA PRO A 137 4.66 -16.46 -10.96
C PRO A 137 5.18 -17.76 -10.30
N GLY A 138 5.21 -17.79 -8.95
CA GLY A 138 5.63 -18.96 -8.20
C GLY A 138 4.61 -20.10 -8.09
N SER A 139 3.32 -19.84 -8.37
CA SER A 139 2.29 -20.89 -8.28
C SER A 139 2.24 -21.82 -9.50
N GLN A 140 2.90 -21.48 -10.60
CA GLN A 140 2.93 -22.32 -11.80
C GLN A 140 4.04 -23.39 -11.81
N GLU A 141 5.02 -23.29 -10.92
CA GLU A 141 6.09 -24.30 -10.82
C GLU A 141 5.71 -25.53 -9.99
N MET A 142 4.74 -25.41 -9.08
CA MET A 142 4.29 -26.55 -8.25
C MET A 142 3.35 -27.52 -8.97
N GLU A 143 2.66 -27.10 -10.02
CA GLU A 143 1.78 -28.00 -10.79
C GLU A 143 2.53 -28.82 -11.88
N ARG A 144 3.80 -28.55 -12.13
CA ARG A 144 4.59 -29.26 -13.14
C ARG A 144 5.44 -30.42 -12.59
N THR A 145 5.45 -30.64 -11.29
CA THR A 145 6.25 -31.72 -10.66
C THR A 145 5.46 -32.97 -10.29
N ASP A 146 4.15 -33.01 -10.56
CA ASP A 146 3.28 -34.15 -10.25
C ASP A 146 2.67 -34.77 -11.55
N SER A 147 3.55 -35.06 -12.50
CA SER A 147 3.18 -35.86 -13.67
C SER A 147 4.28 -36.81 -14.05
#